data_5fb0529dbfc5372ca59e26d11591b663
#
_entry.id   5fb0529dbfc5372ca59e26d11591b663
#
_cell.length_a   1.000
_cell.length_b   1.000
_cell.length_c   1.000
_cell.angle_alpha   90.00
_cell.angle_beta   90.00
_cell.angle_gamma   90.00
#
_symmetry.space_group_name_H-M   'P 1'
#
loop_
_entity.id
_entity.type
_entity.pdbx_description
1 polymer ?
#
loop_
_entity_poly.entity_id
_entity_poly.type
_entity_poly.pdbx_seq_one_letter_code
_entity_poly.pdbx_strand_id
1 'polypeptide(L)'
;PSYEGNWETGVCVSLMPKNPISVKRGDGKSYFEISKSVLATDGTLTRLPVIKRWRLEIRPEDRERYRRGELVEPVNPIIFYIDRNFPKMYRKSIIEAVREWRPAFEQAGFKNAIDARLAPTAKEDPDFCMYDNHYAYISWKISGMSNAYGPTPCEGRSGEIMGCHVGVFSSVMDVVQNWYFAQCGASDAEARKTVLPESLQCELLKMVITHEIGHSLGLEHNHSGSSMASIDQLRDNDYLNKHGLGTSI
;
A
#
# COMPACT_ATOMS: atom_id res chain seq x y z
N PRO A 1 -27.68 -17.26 -14.45
CA PRO A 1 -26.89 -17.52 -15.66
C PRO A 1 -25.59 -18.19 -15.27
N SER A 2 -25.38 -19.45 -15.74
CA SER A 2 -24.12 -20.14 -15.62
C SER A 2 -23.15 -19.52 -16.60
N TYR A 3 -22.03 -18.97 -16.13
CA TYR A 3 -20.94 -18.54 -16.98
C TYR A 3 -20.09 -19.77 -17.30
N GLU A 4 -20.20 -20.28 -18.51
CA GLU A 4 -19.23 -21.21 -19.05
C GLU A 4 -18.02 -20.45 -19.52
N GLY A 5 -16.85 -20.74 -18.98
CA GLY A 5 -15.58 -20.12 -19.34
C GLY A 5 -14.41 -20.96 -18.90
N ASN A 6 -13.28 -20.78 -19.55
CA ASN A 6 -12.02 -21.36 -19.12
C ASN A 6 -11.48 -20.56 -17.93
N TRP A 7 -11.18 -21.25 -16.84
CA TRP A 7 -10.62 -20.66 -15.62
C TRP A 7 -9.19 -21.15 -15.46
N GLU A 8 -8.27 -20.22 -15.22
CA GLU A 8 -6.92 -20.52 -14.81
C GLU A 8 -6.78 -20.18 -13.33
N THR A 9 -6.34 -21.16 -12.55
CA THR A 9 -6.09 -20.98 -11.10
C THR A 9 -4.62 -21.21 -10.83
N GLY A 10 -3.99 -20.28 -10.10
CA GLY A 10 -2.62 -20.41 -9.61
C GLY A 10 -2.59 -20.69 -8.12
N VAL A 11 -1.68 -21.55 -7.69
CA VAL A 11 -1.38 -21.79 -6.28
C VAL A 11 0.06 -21.39 -6.04
N CYS A 12 0.28 -20.49 -5.07
CA CYS A 12 1.61 -20.11 -4.62
C CYS A 12 1.92 -20.79 -3.29
N VAL A 13 3.05 -21.50 -3.23
CA VAL A 13 3.56 -22.12 -2.01
C VAL A 13 4.86 -21.45 -1.62
N SER A 14 4.86 -20.73 -0.50
CA SER A 14 6.02 -19.97 -0.02
C SER A 14 6.65 -20.66 1.19
N LEU A 15 7.98 -20.75 1.19
CA LEU A 15 8.72 -21.21 2.36
C LEU A 15 8.74 -20.12 3.42
N MET A 16 8.25 -20.44 4.62
CA MET A 16 8.23 -19.49 5.73
C MET A 16 9.65 -19.20 6.25
N PRO A 17 9.94 -17.97 6.70
CA PRO A 17 11.24 -17.62 7.27
C PRO A 17 11.61 -18.52 8.45
N LYS A 18 12.85 -19.02 8.50
CA LYS A 18 13.36 -19.77 9.66
C LYS A 18 13.33 -18.92 10.93
N ASN A 19 13.70 -17.65 10.80
CA ASN A 19 13.71 -16.66 11.87
C ASN A 19 12.64 -15.60 11.58
N PRO A 20 11.40 -15.75 12.10
CA PRO A 20 10.37 -14.73 11.93
C PRO A 20 10.76 -13.43 12.63
N ILE A 21 10.22 -12.30 12.16
CA ILE A 21 10.41 -11.02 12.84
C ILE A 21 9.78 -11.04 14.25
N SER A 22 10.21 -10.14 15.11
CA SER A 22 9.62 -9.99 16.45
C SER A 22 8.12 -9.66 16.34
N VAL A 23 7.31 -10.33 17.16
CA VAL A 23 5.88 -10.04 17.26
C VAL A 23 5.67 -8.62 17.80
N LYS A 24 4.82 -7.85 17.17
CA LYS A 24 4.29 -6.59 17.71
C LYS A 24 2.80 -6.73 17.92
N ARG A 25 2.36 -6.40 19.15
CA ARG A 25 0.95 -6.42 19.51
C ARG A 25 0.24 -5.24 18.83
N GLY A 26 -0.93 -5.50 18.28
CA GLY A 26 -1.79 -4.51 17.69
C GLY A 26 -2.64 -3.75 18.72
N ASP A 27 -3.20 -2.65 18.29
CA ASP A 27 -4.12 -1.79 19.05
C ASP A 27 -5.59 -1.98 18.65
N GLY A 28 -5.86 -2.83 17.63
CA GLY A 28 -7.17 -3.07 17.07
C GLY A 28 -7.76 -1.91 16.27
N LYS A 29 -6.95 -0.93 15.84
CA LYS A 29 -7.46 0.31 15.22
C LYS A 29 -6.66 0.81 14.03
N SER A 30 -5.33 0.73 14.09
CA SER A 30 -4.47 1.45 13.15
C SER A 30 -3.79 0.56 12.13
N TYR A 31 -3.78 -0.76 12.37
CA TYR A 31 -3.04 -1.73 11.58
C TYR A 31 -3.88 -2.96 11.27
N PHE A 32 -3.67 -3.55 10.11
CA PHE A 32 -4.15 -4.90 9.86
C PHE A 32 -3.48 -5.90 10.80
N GLU A 33 -4.26 -6.78 11.38
CA GLU A 33 -3.83 -7.71 12.40
C GLU A 33 -4.13 -9.15 12.00
N ILE A 34 -3.31 -10.06 12.49
CA ILE A 34 -3.63 -11.48 12.59
C ILE A 34 -3.93 -11.85 14.03
N SER A 35 -4.79 -12.84 14.21
CA SER A 35 -5.10 -13.38 15.53
C SER A 35 -4.19 -14.57 15.82
N LYS A 36 -3.17 -14.37 16.66
CA LYS A 36 -2.26 -15.44 17.09
C LYS A 36 -2.82 -16.13 18.31
N SER A 37 -3.05 -17.43 18.23
CA SER A 37 -3.43 -18.26 19.38
C SER A 37 -2.20 -18.55 20.25
N VAL A 38 -2.29 -18.26 21.52
CA VAL A 38 -1.23 -18.50 22.51
C VAL A 38 -1.80 -19.34 23.65
N LEU A 39 -1.18 -20.49 23.91
CA LEU A 39 -1.54 -21.32 25.05
C LEU A 39 -0.87 -20.74 26.31
N ALA A 40 -1.67 -20.32 27.27
CA ALA A 40 -1.18 -19.88 28.57
C ALA A 40 -0.74 -21.05 29.44
N THR A 41 0.03 -20.76 30.49
CA THR A 41 0.55 -21.80 31.39
C THR A 41 -0.54 -22.53 32.21
N ASP A 42 -1.71 -21.92 32.35
CA ASP A 42 -2.88 -22.50 33.00
C ASP A 42 -3.74 -23.39 32.02
N GLY A 43 -3.28 -23.57 30.78
CA GLY A 43 -3.98 -24.33 29.74
C GLY A 43 -5.07 -23.55 28.99
N THR A 44 -5.26 -22.27 29.29
CA THR A 44 -6.22 -21.43 28.55
C THR A 44 -5.64 -20.99 27.22
N LEU A 45 -6.50 -20.92 26.18
CA LEU A 45 -6.14 -20.42 24.87
C LEU A 45 -6.53 -18.94 24.77
N THR A 46 -5.53 -18.07 24.69
CA THR A 46 -5.74 -16.64 24.46
C THR A 46 -5.44 -16.26 23.02
N ARG A 47 -6.09 -15.19 22.53
CA ARG A 47 -5.81 -14.63 21.22
C ARG A 47 -5.03 -13.34 21.37
N LEU A 48 -3.88 -13.28 20.73
CA LEU A 48 -3.02 -12.10 20.71
C LEU A 48 -3.18 -11.41 19.34
N PRO A 49 -3.64 -10.16 19.28
CA PRO A 49 -3.63 -9.37 18.06
C PRO A 49 -2.18 -9.01 17.70
N VAL A 50 -1.76 -9.33 16.48
CA VAL A 50 -0.40 -9.11 16.00
C VAL A 50 -0.50 -8.31 14.70
N ILE A 51 0.16 -7.15 14.64
CA ILE A 51 0.15 -6.29 13.46
C ILE A 51 0.86 -6.95 12.29
N LYS A 52 0.31 -6.74 11.09
CA LYS A 52 1.00 -7.06 9.83
C LYS A 52 2.01 -5.97 9.52
N ARG A 53 3.24 -6.32 9.19
CA ARG A 53 4.27 -5.37 8.80
C ARG A 53 5.36 -5.99 7.94
N TRP A 54 6.00 -5.19 7.14
CA TRP A 54 7.17 -5.58 6.37
C TRP A 54 8.39 -5.77 7.26
N ARG A 55 9.29 -6.67 6.84
CA ARG A 55 10.62 -6.84 7.41
C ARG A 55 11.55 -5.72 6.92
N LEU A 56 11.96 -4.85 7.83
CA LEU A 56 13.00 -3.86 7.59
C LEU A 56 14.13 -4.12 8.58
N GLU A 57 15.25 -4.59 8.07
CA GLU A 57 16.43 -4.92 8.87
C GLU A 57 17.57 -3.95 8.57
N ILE A 58 18.31 -3.57 9.61
CA ILE A 58 19.49 -2.72 9.51
C ILE A 58 20.71 -3.63 9.33
N ARG A 59 21.57 -3.30 8.37
CA ARG A 59 22.83 -4.01 8.17
C ARG A 59 23.67 -3.89 9.43
N PRO A 60 24.42 -4.94 9.82
CA PRO A 60 25.25 -4.91 11.02
C PRO A 60 26.18 -3.69 11.09
N GLU A 61 26.79 -3.31 9.97
CA GLU A 61 27.70 -2.16 9.83
C GLU A 61 27.00 -0.79 10.00
N ASP A 62 25.71 -0.71 9.75
CA ASP A 62 24.94 0.54 9.83
C ASP A 62 24.28 0.76 11.20
N ARG A 63 24.33 -0.20 12.13
CA ARG A 63 23.64 -0.12 13.43
C ARG A 63 24.03 1.10 14.25
N GLU A 64 25.31 1.45 14.30
CA GLU A 64 25.76 2.61 15.05
C GLU A 64 25.35 3.92 14.39
N ARG A 65 25.31 3.99 13.06
CA ARG A 65 24.81 5.14 12.31
C ARG A 65 23.31 5.34 12.58
N TYR A 66 22.53 4.26 12.53
CA TYR A 66 21.11 4.30 12.84
C TYR A 66 20.84 4.78 14.28
N ARG A 67 21.61 4.29 15.26
CA ARG A 67 21.48 4.74 16.66
C ARG A 67 21.79 6.22 16.86
N ARG A 68 22.63 6.80 16.02
CA ARG A 68 22.91 8.25 16.02
C ARG A 68 21.85 9.08 15.28
N GLY A 69 20.80 8.44 14.74
CA GLY A 69 19.74 9.10 13.98
C GLY A 69 20.09 9.36 12.51
N GLU A 70 21.17 8.75 11.99
CA GLU A 70 21.49 8.83 10.57
C GLU A 70 20.57 7.90 9.76
N LEU A 71 20.17 8.35 8.57
CA LEU A 71 19.40 7.52 7.64
C LEU A 71 20.26 6.39 7.07
N VAL A 72 19.76 5.17 7.17
CA VAL A 72 20.41 3.97 6.65
C VAL A 72 19.52 3.26 5.61
N GLU A 73 20.11 2.47 4.74
CA GLU A 73 19.34 1.63 3.82
C GLU A 73 18.99 0.29 4.49
N PRO A 74 17.75 -0.19 4.31
CA PRO A 74 17.40 -1.52 4.79
C PRO A 74 18.16 -2.60 4.01
N VAL A 75 18.28 -3.79 4.60
CA VAL A 75 18.85 -4.96 3.92
C VAL A 75 18.07 -5.27 2.64
N ASN A 76 16.74 -5.29 2.77
CA ASN A 76 15.82 -5.54 1.67
C ASN A 76 14.81 -4.37 1.59
N PRO A 77 14.89 -3.51 0.58
CA PRO A 77 13.87 -2.49 0.34
C PRO A 77 12.59 -3.13 -0.21
N ILE A 78 11.48 -2.46 0.02
CA ILE A 78 10.17 -2.83 -0.52
C ILE A 78 10.08 -2.29 -1.96
N ILE A 79 10.08 -3.17 -2.95
CA ILE A 79 10.02 -2.78 -4.36
C ILE A 79 8.70 -3.22 -4.96
N PHE A 80 7.89 -2.24 -5.38
CA PHE A 80 6.66 -2.50 -6.11
C PHE A 80 6.91 -2.64 -7.60
N TYR A 81 6.43 -3.74 -8.17
CA TYR A 81 6.46 -3.98 -9.60
C TYR A 81 5.13 -3.58 -10.22
N ILE A 82 5.18 -2.71 -11.22
CA ILE A 82 4.00 -2.15 -11.88
C ILE A 82 3.71 -2.94 -13.14
N ASP A 83 2.48 -3.41 -13.28
CA ASP A 83 1.98 -4.09 -14.46
C ASP A 83 2.16 -3.22 -15.72
N ARG A 84 2.74 -3.81 -16.77
CA ARG A 84 2.92 -3.15 -18.06
C ARG A 84 1.60 -2.91 -18.81
N ASN A 85 0.50 -3.54 -18.36
CA ASN A 85 -0.84 -3.33 -18.91
C ASN A 85 -1.46 -1.99 -18.48
N PHE A 86 -0.90 -1.30 -17.48
CA PHE A 86 -1.34 0.07 -17.18
C PHE A 86 -1.18 0.98 -18.40
N PRO A 87 -2.18 1.83 -18.72
CA PRO A 87 -2.03 2.89 -19.71
C PRO A 87 -0.75 3.69 -19.48
N LYS A 88 -0.03 3.99 -20.55
CA LYS A 88 1.30 4.63 -20.45
C LYS A 88 1.27 5.94 -19.66
N MET A 89 0.18 6.70 -19.81
CA MET A 89 -0.02 7.97 -19.12
C MET A 89 0.03 7.85 -17.59
N TYR A 90 -0.48 6.74 -17.02
CA TYR A 90 -0.57 6.56 -15.57
C TYR A 90 0.72 6.04 -14.91
N ARG A 91 1.62 5.41 -15.67
CA ARG A 91 2.78 4.69 -15.11
C ARG A 91 3.68 5.55 -14.24
N LYS A 92 3.91 6.80 -14.65
CA LYS A 92 4.72 7.75 -13.88
C LYS A 92 4.05 8.09 -12.55
N SER A 93 2.76 8.40 -12.57
CA SER A 93 1.99 8.75 -11.36
C SER A 93 1.91 7.59 -10.37
N ILE A 94 1.85 6.33 -10.86
CA ILE A 94 1.88 5.15 -10.00
C ILE A 94 3.23 4.99 -9.31
N ILE A 95 4.33 5.22 -10.03
CA ILE A 95 5.68 5.22 -9.42
C ILE A 95 5.78 6.30 -8.34
N GLU A 96 5.28 7.50 -8.64
CA GLU A 96 5.25 8.62 -7.69
C GLU A 96 4.39 8.30 -6.47
N ALA A 97 3.21 7.67 -6.64
CA ALA A 97 2.34 7.25 -5.55
C ALA A 97 3.03 6.34 -4.53
N VAL A 98 3.83 5.38 -5.00
CA VAL A 98 4.65 4.53 -4.12
C VAL A 98 5.72 5.34 -3.41
N ARG A 99 6.35 6.29 -4.11
CA ARG A 99 7.42 7.14 -3.58
C ARG A 99 6.95 8.17 -2.55
N GLU A 100 5.66 8.53 -2.55
CA GLU A 100 5.06 9.41 -1.52
C GLU A 100 5.23 8.84 -0.11
N TRP A 101 5.44 7.54 0.04
CA TRP A 101 5.69 6.90 1.32
C TRP A 101 7.13 7.01 1.83
N ARG A 102 8.09 7.46 1.00
CA ARG A 102 9.51 7.62 1.39
C ARG A 102 9.71 8.47 2.64
N PRO A 103 9.05 9.65 2.78
CA PRO A 103 9.23 10.47 3.98
C PRO A 103 8.83 9.76 5.28
N ALA A 104 7.81 8.89 5.24
CA ALA A 104 7.41 8.10 6.41
C ALA A 104 8.50 7.10 6.81
N PHE A 105 9.16 6.46 5.84
CA PHE A 105 10.30 5.58 6.10
C PHE A 105 11.54 6.35 6.56
N GLU A 106 11.77 7.55 6.04
CA GLU A 106 12.87 8.42 6.49
C GLU A 106 12.68 8.88 7.94
N GLN A 107 11.44 9.18 8.35
CA GLN A 107 11.13 9.43 9.76
C GLN A 107 11.40 8.21 10.64
N ALA A 108 11.27 7.01 10.11
CA ALA A 108 11.63 5.77 10.79
C ALA A 108 13.14 5.44 10.70
N GLY A 109 13.96 6.31 10.11
CA GLY A 109 15.42 6.17 10.00
C GLY A 109 15.90 5.43 8.76
N PHE A 110 15.04 5.14 7.78
CA PHE A 110 15.39 4.40 6.57
C PHE A 110 15.30 5.25 5.32
N LYS A 111 16.39 5.42 4.60
CA LYS A 111 16.38 5.94 3.22
C LYS A 111 16.26 4.81 2.21
N ASN A 112 15.69 5.11 1.05
CA ASN A 112 15.52 4.15 -0.05
C ASN A 112 14.80 2.84 0.35
N ALA A 113 13.94 2.90 1.37
CA ALA A 113 13.25 1.73 1.91
C ALA A 113 12.08 1.26 1.03
N ILE A 114 11.54 2.15 0.20
CA ILE A 114 10.42 1.86 -0.70
C ILE A 114 10.65 2.50 -2.07
N ASP A 115 10.37 1.76 -3.13
CA ASP A 115 10.42 2.24 -4.51
C ASP A 115 9.49 1.44 -5.42
N ALA A 116 9.31 1.91 -6.66
CA ALA A 116 8.55 1.21 -7.68
C ALA A 116 9.26 1.25 -9.04
N ARG A 117 9.05 0.20 -9.82
CA ARG A 117 9.54 0.06 -11.19
C ARG A 117 8.57 -0.77 -12.04
N LEU A 118 8.65 -0.65 -13.34
CA LEU A 118 7.89 -1.51 -14.23
C LEU A 118 8.31 -2.98 -14.03
N ALA A 119 7.34 -3.87 -14.04
CA ALA A 119 7.58 -5.30 -14.03
C ALA A 119 8.54 -5.69 -15.18
N PRO A 120 9.47 -6.61 -14.98
CA PRO A 120 10.33 -7.08 -16.05
C PRO A 120 9.52 -7.74 -17.16
N THR A 121 10.03 -7.71 -18.38
CA THR A 121 9.51 -8.52 -19.47
C THR A 121 10.02 -9.95 -19.33
N ALA A 122 9.36 -10.91 -19.99
CA ALA A 122 9.82 -12.30 -20.01
C ALA A 122 11.23 -12.48 -20.62
N LYS A 123 11.75 -11.47 -21.35
CA LYS A 123 13.16 -11.46 -21.85
C LYS A 123 14.14 -10.99 -20.80
N GLU A 124 13.72 -10.08 -19.91
CA GLU A 124 14.56 -9.52 -18.84
C GLU A 124 14.61 -10.45 -17.63
N ASP A 125 13.51 -11.10 -17.32
CA ASP A 125 13.39 -12.08 -16.23
C ASP A 125 12.30 -13.10 -16.59
N PRO A 126 12.68 -14.27 -17.13
CA PRO A 126 11.73 -15.31 -17.52
C PRO A 126 11.04 -15.99 -16.34
N ASP A 127 11.60 -15.90 -15.14
CA ASP A 127 11.07 -16.53 -13.93
C ASP A 127 10.15 -15.58 -13.14
N PHE A 128 10.06 -14.32 -13.54
CA PHE A 128 9.19 -13.35 -12.87
C PHE A 128 7.71 -13.71 -13.03
N CYS A 129 7.03 -13.89 -11.90
CA CYS A 129 5.60 -14.14 -11.87
C CYS A 129 4.90 -13.13 -10.95
N MET A 130 3.90 -12.41 -11.48
CA MET A 130 3.13 -11.44 -10.69
C MET A 130 2.32 -12.07 -9.56
N TYR A 131 2.10 -13.38 -9.59
CA TYR A 131 1.39 -14.13 -8.55
C TYR A 131 2.33 -14.74 -7.51
N ASP A 132 3.64 -14.53 -7.65
CA ASP A 132 4.60 -14.96 -6.65
C ASP A 132 4.52 -14.03 -5.43
N ASN A 133 4.25 -14.63 -4.26
CA ASN A 133 4.12 -13.92 -2.99
C ASN A 133 5.41 -13.23 -2.49
N HIS A 134 6.54 -13.41 -3.17
CA HIS A 134 7.79 -12.70 -2.84
C HIS A 134 7.83 -11.29 -3.42
N TYR A 135 6.91 -10.95 -4.32
CA TYR A 135 6.86 -9.64 -4.94
C TYR A 135 5.73 -8.78 -4.39
N ALA A 136 5.99 -7.48 -4.29
CA ALA A 136 4.93 -6.48 -4.20
C ALA A 136 4.56 -6.08 -5.63
N TYR A 137 3.32 -6.28 -6.03
CA TYR A 137 2.86 -6.09 -7.41
C TYR A 137 1.62 -5.21 -7.48
N ILE A 138 1.57 -4.30 -8.45
CA ILE A 138 0.41 -3.46 -8.74
C ILE A 138 -0.09 -3.80 -10.12
N SER A 139 -1.30 -4.40 -10.21
CA SER A 139 -1.90 -4.86 -11.47
C SER A 139 -3.02 -3.96 -11.94
N TRP A 140 -3.13 -3.83 -13.28
CA TRP A 140 -4.25 -3.20 -13.95
C TRP A 140 -5.25 -4.25 -14.43
N LYS A 141 -6.50 -4.13 -14.01
CA LYS A 141 -7.56 -5.09 -14.35
C LYS A 141 -8.67 -4.38 -15.10
N ILE A 142 -8.88 -4.78 -16.35
CA ILE A 142 -10.00 -4.28 -17.15
C ILE A 142 -11.28 -4.98 -16.65
N SER A 143 -12.15 -4.22 -15.98
CA SER A 143 -13.37 -4.74 -15.38
C SER A 143 -14.36 -3.62 -15.12
N GLY A 144 -15.66 -3.92 -15.17
CA GLY A 144 -16.71 -3.02 -14.68
C GLY A 144 -16.81 -2.92 -13.16
N MET A 145 -15.95 -3.61 -12.41
CA MET A 145 -15.89 -3.48 -10.96
C MET A 145 -15.15 -2.20 -10.58
N SER A 146 -15.82 -1.33 -9.86
CA SER A 146 -15.27 -0.03 -9.43
C SER A 146 -14.60 -0.16 -8.08
N ASN A 147 -13.39 -0.70 -8.05
CA ASN A 147 -12.66 -0.94 -6.81
C ASN A 147 -11.13 -0.97 -7.02
N ALA A 148 -10.41 -0.91 -5.90
CA ALA A 148 -9.03 -1.31 -5.78
C ALA A 148 -8.89 -2.16 -4.50
N TYR A 149 -7.91 -3.05 -4.42
CA TYR A 149 -7.68 -3.88 -3.24
C TYR A 149 -6.21 -4.32 -3.16
N GLY A 150 -5.74 -4.55 -1.95
CA GLY A 150 -4.36 -4.95 -1.71
C GLY A 150 -4.23 -6.05 -0.65
N PRO A 151 -4.49 -7.36 -0.99
CA PRO A 151 -4.24 -8.43 -0.05
C PRO A 151 -2.75 -8.54 0.28
N THR A 152 -2.45 -8.70 1.55
CA THR A 152 -1.10 -8.89 2.07
C THR A 152 -0.99 -10.26 2.72
N PRO A 153 -0.56 -11.31 2.00
CA PRO A 153 -0.23 -12.58 2.61
C PRO A 153 0.88 -12.38 3.65
N CYS A 154 0.69 -12.96 4.82
CA CYS A 154 1.62 -12.77 5.92
C CYS A 154 1.98 -14.08 6.61
N GLU A 155 3.12 -14.10 7.25
CA GLU A 155 3.61 -15.19 8.08
C GLU A 155 2.81 -15.22 9.40
N GLY A 156 2.16 -16.35 9.69
CA GLY A 156 1.19 -16.47 10.79
C GLY A 156 1.76 -16.41 12.21
N ARG A 157 3.09 -16.55 12.39
CA ARG A 157 3.73 -16.52 13.72
C ARG A 157 4.08 -15.11 14.17
N SER A 158 4.32 -14.20 13.22
CA SER A 158 4.90 -12.87 13.49
C SER A 158 4.14 -11.70 12.86
N GLY A 159 3.24 -11.96 11.90
CA GLY A 159 2.59 -10.94 11.10
C GLY A 159 3.49 -10.33 10.00
N GLU A 160 4.64 -10.96 9.69
CA GLU A 160 5.53 -10.50 8.62
C GLU A 160 4.81 -10.56 7.27
N ILE A 161 4.71 -9.43 6.57
CA ILE A 161 4.18 -9.36 5.22
C ILE A 161 5.19 -10.00 4.28
N MET A 162 4.75 -11.02 3.54
CA MET A 162 5.61 -11.78 2.62
C MET A 162 5.63 -11.17 1.21
N GLY A 163 4.59 -10.45 0.87
CA GLY A 163 4.39 -9.77 -0.40
C GLY A 163 3.03 -9.12 -0.43
N CYS A 164 2.67 -8.49 -1.53
CA CYS A 164 1.33 -7.93 -1.71
C CYS A 164 0.96 -7.88 -3.19
N HIS A 165 -0.34 -7.88 -3.46
CA HIS A 165 -0.85 -7.72 -4.81
C HIS A 165 -1.94 -6.67 -4.83
N VAL A 166 -1.59 -5.44 -5.15
CA VAL A 166 -2.55 -4.35 -5.33
C VAL A 166 -3.24 -4.50 -6.69
N GLY A 167 -4.53 -4.76 -6.67
CA GLY A 167 -5.36 -4.86 -7.88
C GLY A 167 -6.12 -3.56 -8.10
N VAL A 168 -5.91 -2.92 -9.24
CA VAL A 168 -6.58 -1.68 -9.63
C VAL A 168 -7.49 -1.98 -10.81
N PHE A 169 -8.78 -1.79 -10.64
CA PHE A 169 -9.75 -1.97 -11.72
C PHE A 169 -9.91 -0.69 -12.55
N SER A 170 -10.03 -0.82 -13.86
CA SER A 170 -10.16 0.33 -14.78
C SER A 170 -11.30 1.28 -14.42
N SER A 171 -12.43 0.73 -13.94
CA SER A 171 -13.60 1.51 -13.54
C SER A 171 -13.43 2.30 -12.23
N VAL A 172 -12.28 2.18 -11.54
CA VAL A 172 -11.98 3.06 -10.40
C VAL A 172 -11.95 4.52 -10.83
N MET A 173 -11.58 4.80 -12.09
CA MET A 173 -11.55 6.16 -12.62
C MET A 173 -12.94 6.80 -12.66
N ASP A 174 -14.00 6.03 -12.91
CA ASP A 174 -15.38 6.52 -12.88
C ASP A 174 -15.77 6.93 -11.45
N VAL A 175 -15.35 6.14 -10.46
CA VAL A 175 -15.60 6.44 -9.04
C VAL A 175 -14.90 7.71 -8.61
N VAL A 176 -13.61 7.85 -8.88
CA VAL A 176 -12.84 9.04 -8.46
C VAL A 176 -13.30 10.29 -9.18
N GLN A 177 -13.72 10.19 -10.45
CA GLN A 177 -14.33 11.31 -11.17
C GLN A 177 -15.65 11.73 -10.52
N ASN A 178 -16.51 10.78 -10.16
CA ASN A 178 -17.76 11.08 -9.48
C ASN A 178 -17.52 11.69 -8.09
N TRP A 179 -16.56 11.22 -7.32
CA TRP A 179 -16.19 11.81 -6.03
C TRP A 179 -15.65 13.22 -6.20
N TYR A 180 -14.78 13.45 -7.17
CA TYR A 180 -14.26 14.77 -7.45
C TYR A 180 -15.36 15.74 -7.85
N PHE A 181 -16.29 15.32 -8.73
CA PHE A 181 -17.46 16.11 -9.07
C PHE A 181 -18.33 16.44 -7.84
N ALA A 182 -18.64 15.43 -7.03
CA ALA A 182 -19.51 15.61 -5.87
C ALA A 182 -18.92 16.56 -4.81
N GLN A 183 -17.61 16.49 -4.60
CA GLN A 183 -16.92 17.27 -3.57
C GLN A 183 -16.46 18.64 -4.05
N CYS A 184 -15.99 18.74 -5.28
CA CYS A 184 -15.34 19.94 -5.81
C CYS A 184 -16.16 20.65 -6.89
N GLY A 185 -17.24 20.04 -7.40
CA GLY A 185 -18.01 20.59 -8.53
C GLY A 185 -18.63 21.98 -8.28
N ALA A 186 -18.81 22.38 -7.03
CA ALA A 186 -19.28 23.74 -6.69
C ALA A 186 -18.17 24.78 -6.81
N SER A 187 -16.92 24.43 -6.49
CA SER A 187 -15.78 25.35 -6.39
C SER A 187 -14.79 25.23 -7.54
N ASP A 188 -14.71 24.09 -8.20
CA ASP A 188 -13.75 23.80 -9.25
C ASP A 188 -14.45 23.52 -10.59
N ALA A 189 -14.14 24.34 -11.61
CA ALA A 189 -14.69 24.18 -12.95
C ALA A 189 -14.19 22.89 -13.64
N GLU A 190 -13.00 22.42 -13.34
CA GLU A 190 -12.46 21.18 -13.89
C GLU A 190 -13.29 19.97 -13.45
N ALA A 191 -13.81 19.96 -12.22
CA ALA A 191 -14.63 18.88 -11.71
C ALA A 191 -15.96 18.70 -12.49
N ARG A 192 -16.41 19.72 -13.21
CA ARG A 192 -17.66 19.69 -14.01
C ARG A 192 -17.46 19.23 -15.45
N LYS A 193 -16.22 18.92 -15.86
CA LYS A 193 -15.95 18.42 -17.20
C LYS A 193 -16.38 16.97 -17.34
N THR A 194 -17.00 16.64 -18.45
CA THR A 194 -17.38 15.25 -18.78
C THR A 194 -16.14 14.35 -18.93
N VAL A 195 -15.05 14.91 -19.47
CA VAL A 195 -13.75 14.23 -19.57
C VAL A 195 -12.72 15.09 -18.87
N LEU A 196 -12.13 14.54 -17.81
CA LEU A 196 -11.09 15.24 -17.05
C LEU A 196 -9.79 15.33 -17.86
N PRO A 197 -9.02 16.42 -17.71
CA PRO A 197 -7.66 16.50 -18.25
C PRO A 197 -6.80 15.32 -17.80
N GLU A 198 -5.90 14.88 -18.66
CA GLU A 198 -5.01 13.74 -18.41
C GLU A 198 -4.18 13.92 -17.13
N SER A 199 -3.67 15.13 -16.89
CA SER A 199 -2.93 15.46 -15.67
C SER A 199 -3.78 15.23 -14.41
N LEU A 200 -5.03 15.67 -14.42
CA LEU A 200 -5.93 15.49 -13.28
C LEU A 200 -6.33 14.03 -13.07
N GLN A 201 -6.56 13.28 -14.15
CA GLN A 201 -6.78 11.83 -14.06
C GLN A 201 -5.58 11.14 -13.40
N CYS A 202 -4.36 11.53 -13.76
CA CYS A 202 -3.13 11.02 -13.18
C CYS A 202 -3.02 11.33 -11.68
N GLU A 203 -3.38 12.53 -11.25
CA GLU A 203 -3.37 12.93 -9.84
C GLU A 203 -4.43 12.17 -9.02
N LEU A 204 -5.65 12.05 -9.54
CA LEU A 204 -6.71 11.29 -8.88
C LEU A 204 -6.34 9.80 -8.73
N LEU A 205 -5.77 9.19 -9.77
CA LEU A 205 -5.30 7.81 -9.68
C LEU A 205 -4.12 7.69 -8.72
N LYS A 206 -3.20 8.65 -8.72
CA LYS A 206 -2.08 8.69 -7.77
C LYS A 206 -2.60 8.68 -6.32
N MET A 207 -3.62 9.46 -6.00
CA MET A 207 -4.25 9.49 -4.68
C MET A 207 -4.77 8.10 -4.27
N VAL A 208 -5.53 7.43 -5.13
CA VAL A 208 -6.03 6.07 -4.86
C VAL A 208 -4.89 5.09 -4.65
N ILE A 209 -3.89 5.10 -5.52
CA ILE A 209 -2.75 4.18 -5.40
C ILE A 209 -1.97 4.45 -4.12
N THR A 210 -1.73 5.71 -3.74
CA THR A 210 -1.06 6.05 -2.47
C THR A 210 -1.81 5.46 -1.27
N HIS A 211 -3.14 5.53 -1.28
CA HIS A 211 -4.01 4.92 -0.27
C HIS A 211 -3.86 3.38 -0.24
N GLU A 212 -3.97 2.70 -1.39
CA GLU A 212 -3.83 1.24 -1.48
C GLU A 212 -2.43 0.74 -1.06
N ILE A 213 -1.38 1.54 -1.36
CA ILE A 213 -0.04 1.25 -0.85
C ILE A 213 -0.02 1.33 0.68
N GLY A 214 -0.70 2.29 1.30
CA GLY A 214 -0.85 2.35 2.75
C GLY A 214 -1.41 1.06 3.34
N HIS A 215 -2.47 0.52 2.75
CA HIS A 215 -3.01 -0.79 3.12
C HIS A 215 -1.99 -1.92 2.94
N SER A 216 -1.26 -1.92 1.84
CA SER A 216 -0.24 -2.93 1.56
C SER A 216 0.98 -2.83 2.50
N LEU A 217 1.18 -1.69 3.15
CA LEU A 217 2.17 -1.49 4.22
C LEU A 217 1.68 -1.97 5.59
N GLY A 218 0.40 -2.36 5.70
CA GLY A 218 -0.22 -2.89 6.90
C GLY A 218 -1.09 -1.88 7.65
N LEU A 219 -1.31 -0.68 7.10
CA LEU A 219 -2.17 0.34 7.72
C LEU A 219 -3.64 0.06 7.44
N GLU A 220 -4.49 0.29 8.42
CA GLU A 220 -5.94 0.23 8.31
C GLU A 220 -6.53 1.65 8.42
N HIS A 221 -7.76 1.85 7.92
CA HIS A 221 -8.45 3.13 8.08
C HIS A 221 -8.51 3.53 9.54
N ASN A 222 -7.99 4.70 9.88
CA ASN A 222 -8.05 5.24 11.23
C ASN A 222 -8.96 6.46 11.29
N HIS A 223 -10.24 6.23 11.56
CA HIS A 223 -11.25 7.30 11.64
C HIS A 223 -10.94 8.39 12.69
N SER A 224 -10.11 8.09 13.70
CA SER A 224 -9.67 9.11 14.67
C SER A 224 -8.72 10.14 14.06
N GLY A 225 -8.11 9.85 12.91
CA GLY A 225 -7.31 10.82 12.15
C GLY A 225 -8.07 12.09 11.80
N SER A 226 -9.38 12.00 11.55
CA SER A 226 -10.23 13.16 11.24
C SER A 226 -10.34 14.17 12.39
N SER A 227 -10.00 13.81 13.62
CA SER A 227 -10.03 14.70 14.78
C SER A 227 -8.71 15.45 15.03
N MET A 228 -7.66 15.18 14.24
CA MET A 228 -6.32 15.77 14.42
C MET A 228 -6.23 17.24 13.99
N ALA A 229 -7.09 17.67 13.08
CA ALA A 229 -7.16 19.05 12.61
C ALA A 229 -8.49 19.70 12.99
N SER A 230 -8.46 20.95 13.42
CA SER A 230 -9.65 21.75 13.63
C SER A 230 -10.31 22.16 12.31
N ILE A 231 -11.59 22.55 12.36
CA ILE A 231 -12.31 23.05 11.18
C ILE A 231 -11.60 24.28 10.58
N ASP A 232 -11.05 25.15 11.42
CA ASP A 232 -10.33 26.35 10.95
C ASP A 232 -9.03 25.97 10.23
N GLN A 233 -8.29 24.98 10.73
CA GLN A 233 -7.12 24.44 10.05
C GLN A 233 -7.46 23.78 8.71
N LEU A 234 -8.59 23.04 8.63
CA LEU A 234 -9.06 22.45 7.37
C LEU A 234 -9.59 23.48 6.34
N ARG A 235 -9.75 24.73 6.72
CA ARG A 235 -10.09 25.87 5.84
C ARG A 235 -8.87 26.73 5.49
N ASP A 236 -7.74 26.48 6.10
CA ASP A 236 -6.50 27.21 5.87
C ASP A 236 -5.66 26.50 4.80
N ASN A 237 -5.47 27.14 3.64
CA ASN A 237 -4.72 26.61 2.53
C ASN A 237 -3.23 26.36 2.89
N ASP A 238 -2.64 27.20 3.71
CA ASP A 238 -1.23 27.03 4.13
C ASP A 238 -1.09 25.81 5.02
N TYR A 239 -2.07 25.59 5.91
CA TYR A 239 -2.11 24.38 6.72
C TYR A 239 -2.29 23.13 5.84
N LEU A 240 -3.25 23.14 4.90
CA LEU A 240 -3.52 22.01 4.02
C LEU A 240 -2.35 21.67 3.10
N ASN A 241 -1.67 22.67 2.56
CA ASN A 241 -0.48 22.48 1.74
C ASN A 241 0.67 21.82 2.52
N LYS A 242 0.75 22.07 3.81
CA LYS A 242 1.80 21.53 4.68
C LYS A 242 1.47 20.17 5.28
N HIS A 243 0.21 19.94 5.64
CA HIS A 243 -0.21 18.80 6.45
C HIS A 243 -1.18 17.83 5.73
N GLY A 244 -1.75 18.23 4.58
CA GLY A 244 -2.80 17.48 3.88
C GLY A 244 -4.15 17.57 4.60
N LEU A 245 -5.15 16.86 4.04
CA LEU A 245 -6.52 16.82 4.55
C LEU A 245 -6.72 15.87 5.74
N GLY A 246 -5.84 14.91 5.91
CA GLY A 246 -5.99 13.89 6.92
C GLY A 246 -4.67 13.26 7.33
N THR A 247 -4.68 12.63 8.50
CA THR A 247 -3.53 11.95 9.11
C THR A 247 -3.66 10.43 9.06
N SER A 248 -4.57 9.91 8.25
CA SER A 248 -4.82 8.50 7.98
C SER A 248 -4.91 8.26 6.47
N ILE A 249 -4.76 7.00 6.09
CA ILE A 249 -5.06 6.54 4.73
C ILE A 249 -6.56 6.44 4.53
#